data_354f951f219be4bc00f894315fa97829
#
_entry.id   354f951f219be4bc00f894315fa97829
#
_cell.length_a   1.000
_cell.length_b   1.000
_cell.length_c   1.000
_cell.angle_alpha   90.00
_cell.angle_beta   90.00
_cell.angle_gamma   90.00
#
_symmetry.space_group_name_H-M   'P 1'
#
loop_
_entity.id
_entity.type
_entity.pdbx_description
1 polymer ?
#
loop_
_entity_poly.entity_id
_entity_poly.type
_entity_poly.pdbx_seq_one_letter_code
_entity_poly.pdbx_strand_id
1 'polypeptide(L)'
;MSEDFDRLMRALRLTDTTYCEELRPIAIEKTIEKGQKLGDADKHNVMFLMSGLMRGYIIDKNGEEITDCFMRRYAEACTMDLSVVDCKAEMSIQVEALEDTRLICFETCEVIPMLS
;
A
#
# COMPACT_ATOMS: atom_id res chain seq x y z
N MET A 1 13.53 1.56 -13.36
CA MET A 1 12.21 1.56 -12.85
C MET A 1 11.26 1.96 -13.94
N SER A 2 10.19 1.29 -13.93
CA SER A 2 9.24 1.19 -15.01
C SER A 2 8.39 2.42 -15.22
N GLU A 3 7.59 2.34 -16.27
CA GLU A 3 6.54 3.30 -16.55
C GLU A 3 5.53 3.41 -15.40
N ASP A 4 5.39 2.35 -14.58
CA ASP A 4 4.45 2.36 -13.45
C ASP A 4 4.79 3.45 -12.44
N PHE A 5 6.07 3.64 -12.14
CA PHE A 5 6.47 4.71 -11.22
C PHE A 5 6.08 6.09 -11.76
N ASP A 6 6.39 6.34 -13.03
CA ASP A 6 6.08 7.64 -13.64
C ASP A 6 4.57 7.87 -13.73
N ARG A 7 3.81 6.82 -14.03
CA ARG A 7 2.34 6.89 -14.05
C ARG A 7 1.78 7.18 -12.66
N LEU A 8 2.37 6.55 -11.63
CA LEU A 8 1.96 6.80 -10.25
C LEU A 8 2.20 8.25 -9.86
N MET A 9 3.37 8.79 -10.21
CA MET A 9 3.68 10.19 -9.91
C MET A 9 2.67 11.13 -10.54
N ARG A 10 2.28 10.87 -11.79
CA ARG A 10 1.26 11.67 -12.47
C ARG A 10 -0.11 11.56 -11.79
N ALA A 11 -0.49 10.34 -11.39
CA ALA A 11 -1.77 10.09 -10.73
C ALA A 11 -1.85 10.80 -9.37
N LEU A 12 -0.74 10.86 -8.66
CA LEU A 12 -0.67 11.53 -7.36
C LEU A 12 -0.42 13.03 -7.50
N ARG A 13 -0.26 13.53 -8.73
CA ARG A 13 0.07 14.92 -9.03
C ARG A 13 1.41 15.36 -8.42
N LEU A 14 2.33 14.44 -8.29
CA LEU A 14 3.69 14.69 -7.83
C LEU A 14 4.61 14.81 -9.02
N THR A 15 4.36 15.81 -9.85
CA THR A 15 5.15 16.03 -11.05
C THR A 15 6.38 16.89 -10.83
N ASP A 16 6.57 17.38 -9.63
CA ASP A 16 7.78 18.11 -9.26
C ASP A 16 8.97 17.15 -9.34
N THR A 17 9.97 17.56 -10.09
CA THR A 17 11.16 16.75 -10.35
C THR A 17 11.88 16.37 -9.06
N THR A 18 11.90 17.27 -8.08
CA THR A 18 12.57 17.02 -6.80
C THR A 18 11.96 15.84 -6.07
N TYR A 19 10.63 15.81 -5.95
CA TYR A 19 9.95 14.70 -5.29
C TYR A 19 10.12 13.39 -6.07
N CYS A 20 10.02 13.45 -7.37
CA CYS A 20 10.19 12.26 -8.21
C CYS A 20 11.58 11.66 -8.04
N GLU A 21 12.61 12.50 -8.01
CA GLU A 21 13.98 12.04 -7.85
C GLU A 21 14.24 11.47 -6.46
N GLU A 22 13.61 12.02 -5.43
CA GLU A 22 13.76 11.51 -4.07
C GLU A 22 13.02 10.20 -3.85
N LEU A 23 11.86 10.04 -4.47
CA LEU A 23 11.03 8.84 -4.30
C LEU A 23 11.48 7.67 -5.16
N ARG A 24 12.05 7.94 -6.33
CA ARG A 24 12.45 6.87 -7.26
C ARG A 24 13.39 5.84 -6.64
N PRO A 25 14.46 6.24 -5.92
CA PRO A 25 15.39 5.25 -5.35
C PRO A 25 14.78 4.40 -4.24
N ILE A 26 13.73 4.87 -3.57
CA ILE A 26 13.11 4.16 -2.45
C ILE A 26 11.84 3.41 -2.84
N ALA A 27 11.41 3.53 -4.10
CA ALA A 27 10.24 2.84 -4.58
C ALA A 27 10.53 1.34 -4.73
N ILE A 28 9.62 0.51 -4.22
CA ILE A 28 9.74 -0.95 -4.30
C ILE A 28 8.58 -1.47 -5.12
N GLU A 29 8.86 -2.11 -6.25
CA GLU A 29 7.83 -2.77 -7.04
C GLU A 29 7.58 -4.14 -6.44
N LYS A 30 6.32 -4.46 -6.24
CA LYS A 30 5.92 -5.73 -5.63
C LYS A 30 4.75 -6.33 -6.40
N THR A 31 4.85 -7.61 -6.66
CA THR A 31 3.76 -8.39 -7.25
C THR A 31 3.31 -9.44 -6.25
N ILE A 32 2.00 -9.51 -6.03
CA ILE A 32 1.43 -10.56 -5.17
C ILE A 32 0.43 -11.35 -5.97
N GLU A 33 0.43 -12.66 -5.75
CA GLU A 33 -0.44 -13.57 -6.46
C GLU A 33 -1.81 -13.65 -5.77
N LYS A 34 -2.82 -14.00 -6.55
CA LYS A 34 -4.17 -14.24 -6.04
C LYS A 34 -4.12 -15.19 -4.85
N GLY A 35 -4.77 -14.81 -3.76
CA GLY A 35 -4.84 -15.60 -2.54
C GLY A 35 -3.69 -15.34 -1.57
N GLN A 36 -2.66 -14.63 -2.00
CA GLN A 36 -1.53 -14.32 -1.14
C GLN A 36 -1.89 -13.19 -0.18
N LYS A 37 -1.46 -13.33 1.07
CA LYS A 37 -1.68 -12.31 2.09
C LYS A 37 -0.39 -11.53 2.31
N LEU A 38 -0.53 -10.23 2.60
CA LEU A 38 0.60 -9.41 2.98
C LEU A 38 1.01 -9.75 4.41
N GLY A 39 2.30 -9.92 4.63
CA GLY A 39 2.84 -10.35 5.90
C GLY A 39 3.41 -9.21 6.74
N ASP A 40 4.10 -9.59 7.83
CA ASP A 40 4.68 -8.65 8.78
C ASP A 40 5.71 -7.71 8.13
N ALA A 41 6.40 -8.18 7.10
CA ALA A 41 7.37 -7.35 6.38
C ALA A 41 6.74 -6.15 5.69
N ASP A 42 5.43 -6.22 5.43
CA ASP A 42 4.70 -5.16 4.72
C ASP A 42 4.04 -4.15 5.66
N LYS A 43 4.10 -4.38 6.96
CA LYS A 43 3.41 -3.53 7.95
C LYS A 43 3.89 -2.09 7.99
N HIS A 44 5.13 -1.86 7.59
CA HIS A 44 5.74 -0.53 7.64
C HIS A 44 5.80 0.13 6.27
N ASN A 45 4.97 -0.33 5.35
CA ASN A 45 4.93 0.20 3.99
C ASN A 45 3.61 0.93 3.73
N VAL A 46 3.72 2.00 2.94
CA VAL A 46 2.58 2.57 2.23
C VAL A 46 2.61 1.97 0.84
N MET A 47 1.47 1.47 0.37
CA MET A 47 1.37 0.77 -0.90
C MET A 47 0.39 1.47 -1.82
N PHE A 48 0.71 1.52 -3.11
CA PHE A 48 -0.17 2.09 -4.12
C PHE A 48 -0.48 1.01 -5.15
N LEU A 49 -1.77 0.85 -5.43
CA LEU A 49 -2.25 -0.18 -6.33
C LEU A 49 -2.00 0.23 -7.79
N MET A 50 -1.28 -0.61 -8.52
CA MET A 50 -1.04 -0.38 -9.95
C MET A 50 -2.02 -1.18 -10.80
N SER A 51 -2.31 -2.41 -10.40
CA SER A 51 -3.31 -3.25 -11.06
C SER A 51 -3.72 -4.37 -10.12
N GLY A 52 -4.92 -4.90 -10.32
CA GLY A 52 -5.41 -6.03 -9.54
C GLY A 52 -6.51 -5.63 -8.57
N LEU A 53 -6.73 -6.48 -7.58
CA LEU A 53 -7.77 -6.30 -6.58
C LEU A 53 -7.31 -6.90 -5.26
N MET A 54 -7.45 -6.11 -4.20
CA MET A 54 -7.13 -6.56 -2.84
C MET A 54 -8.31 -6.26 -1.92
N ARG A 55 -8.39 -7.01 -0.82
CA ARG A 55 -9.32 -6.69 0.27
C ARG A 55 -8.55 -6.42 1.55
N GLY A 56 -9.05 -5.46 2.32
CA GLY A 56 -8.64 -5.28 3.70
C GLY A 56 -9.68 -5.93 4.59
N TYR A 57 -9.24 -6.68 5.60
CA TYR A 57 -10.15 -7.35 6.50
C TYR A 57 -9.58 -7.35 7.92
N ILE A 58 -10.48 -7.57 8.88
CA ILE A 58 -10.13 -7.71 10.29
C ILE A 58 -10.56 -9.09 10.76
N ILE A 59 -9.92 -9.57 11.80
CA ILE A 59 -10.28 -10.82 12.44
C ILE A 59 -10.94 -10.47 13.77
N ASP A 60 -12.19 -10.92 13.95
CA ASP A 60 -12.94 -10.60 15.15
C ASP A 60 -12.56 -11.53 16.33
N LYS A 61 -13.23 -11.34 17.46
CA LYS A 61 -12.99 -12.12 18.68
C LYS A 61 -13.19 -13.61 18.48
N ASN A 62 -14.04 -13.99 17.55
CA ASN A 62 -14.39 -15.38 17.27
C ASN A 62 -13.50 -16.00 16.20
N GLY A 63 -12.51 -15.25 15.71
CA GLY A 63 -11.62 -15.70 14.65
C GLY A 63 -12.20 -15.58 13.26
N GLU A 64 -13.33 -14.89 13.09
CA GLU A 64 -13.95 -14.69 11.78
C GLU A 64 -13.35 -13.51 11.06
N GLU A 65 -13.16 -13.67 9.75
CA GLU A 65 -12.65 -12.60 8.89
C GLU A 65 -13.81 -11.72 8.45
N ILE A 66 -13.69 -10.42 8.72
CA ILE A 66 -14.68 -9.43 8.31
C ILE A 66 -14.03 -8.50 7.32
N THR A 67 -14.51 -8.51 6.07
CA THR A 67 -13.99 -7.61 5.04
C THR A 67 -14.40 -6.18 5.35
N ASP A 68 -13.41 -5.30 5.44
CA ASP A 68 -13.61 -3.89 5.75
C ASP A 68 -13.67 -3.03 4.48
N CYS A 69 -12.79 -3.31 3.52
CA CYS A 69 -12.70 -2.53 2.31
C CYS A 69 -12.11 -3.33 1.16
N PHE A 70 -12.32 -2.82 -0.05
CA PHE A 70 -11.67 -3.33 -1.25
C PHE A 70 -10.81 -2.23 -1.86
N MET A 71 -9.65 -2.61 -2.37
CA MET A 71 -8.74 -1.72 -3.07
C MET A 71 -8.68 -2.16 -4.52
N ARG A 72 -9.20 -1.34 -5.42
CA ARG A 72 -9.32 -1.68 -6.84
C ARG A 72 -9.03 -0.52 -7.78
N ARG A 73 -8.88 0.70 -7.26
CA ARG A 73 -8.64 1.88 -8.09
C ARG A 73 -7.16 2.07 -8.33
N TYR A 74 -6.81 2.45 -9.55
CA TYR A 74 -5.43 2.79 -9.87
C TYR A 74 -4.90 3.87 -8.92
N ALA A 75 -3.69 3.67 -8.42
CA ALA A 75 -3.02 4.56 -7.47
C ALA A 75 -3.71 4.69 -6.11
N GLU A 76 -4.67 3.83 -5.80
CA GLU A 76 -5.30 3.82 -4.49
C GLU A 76 -4.26 3.44 -3.42
N ALA A 77 -4.18 4.25 -2.35
CA ALA A 77 -3.22 4.05 -1.29
C ALA A 77 -3.75 3.08 -0.23
N CYS A 78 -2.87 2.26 0.30
CA CYS A 78 -3.16 1.33 1.38
C CYS A 78 -1.99 1.28 2.34
N THR A 79 -2.24 1.26 3.63
CA THR A 79 -1.21 1.02 4.62
C THR A 79 -1.73 0.16 5.75
N MET A 80 -0.85 -0.72 6.24
CA MET A 80 -1.10 -1.48 7.45
C MET A 80 -0.32 -0.90 8.64
N ASP A 81 0.41 0.20 8.40
CA ASP A 81 1.20 0.84 9.43
C ASP A 81 0.32 1.77 10.26
N LEU A 82 -0.07 1.31 11.44
CA LEU A 82 -0.96 2.05 12.33
C LEU A 82 -0.33 3.31 12.90
N SER A 83 0.99 3.47 12.79
CA SER A 83 1.65 4.70 13.24
C SER A 83 1.33 5.90 12.36
N VAL A 84 0.91 5.64 11.12
CA VAL A 84 0.56 6.68 10.14
C VAL A 84 -0.90 7.08 10.27
N VAL A 85 -1.72 6.17 10.78
CA VAL A 85 -3.16 6.38 10.95
C VAL A 85 -3.40 6.60 12.43
N ASP A 86 -4.02 7.73 12.78
CA ASP A 86 -4.37 8.01 14.16
C ASP A 86 -5.54 7.11 14.56
N CYS A 87 -5.23 5.82 14.67
CA CYS A 87 -6.20 4.80 14.96
C CYS A 87 -5.92 4.19 16.32
N LYS A 88 -6.84 4.38 17.25
CA LYS A 88 -6.77 3.77 18.57
C LYS A 88 -7.29 2.34 18.58
N ALA A 89 -7.50 1.76 17.40
CA ALA A 89 -8.05 0.43 17.26
C ALA A 89 -7.01 -0.61 17.65
N GLU A 90 -7.38 -1.50 18.53
CA GLU A 90 -6.58 -2.67 18.90
C GLU A 90 -6.63 -3.75 17.83
N MET A 91 -7.26 -3.48 16.69
CA MET A 91 -7.47 -4.46 15.64
C MET A 91 -6.42 -4.34 14.55
N SER A 92 -5.83 -5.49 14.21
CA SER A 92 -4.90 -5.58 13.09
C SER A 92 -5.67 -5.65 11.78
N ILE A 93 -5.36 -4.74 10.85
CA ILE A 93 -5.88 -4.82 9.50
C ILE A 93 -5.00 -5.76 8.71
N GLN A 94 -5.61 -6.73 8.04
CA GLN A 94 -4.94 -7.67 7.16
C GLN A 94 -5.28 -7.35 5.71
N VAL A 95 -4.41 -7.72 4.78
CA VAL A 95 -4.64 -7.48 3.36
C VAL A 95 -4.38 -8.76 2.57
N GLU A 96 -5.29 -9.07 1.67
CA GLU A 96 -5.20 -10.25 0.82
C GLU A 96 -5.47 -9.88 -0.64
N ALA A 97 -4.67 -10.43 -1.55
CA ALA A 97 -4.89 -10.27 -2.99
C ALA A 97 -6.02 -11.19 -3.45
N LEU A 98 -7.02 -10.61 -4.10
CA LEU A 98 -8.13 -11.36 -4.69
C LEU A 98 -7.88 -11.67 -6.16
N GLU A 99 -6.92 -11.01 -6.76
CA GLU A 99 -6.40 -11.24 -8.11
C GLU A 99 -4.90 -11.01 -8.06
N ASP A 100 -4.19 -11.42 -9.11
CA ASP A 100 -2.78 -11.06 -9.24
C ASP A 100 -2.66 -9.54 -9.23
N THR A 101 -1.85 -9.01 -8.34
CA THR A 101 -1.83 -7.59 -8.03
C THR A 101 -0.42 -7.03 -8.11
N ARG A 102 -0.27 -5.85 -8.72
CA ARG A 102 0.99 -5.13 -8.74
C ARG A 102 0.88 -3.88 -7.89
N LEU A 103 1.90 -3.66 -7.09
CA LEU A 103 1.98 -2.55 -6.15
C LEU A 103 3.29 -1.80 -6.32
N ILE A 104 3.27 -0.51 -5.98
CA ILE A 104 4.49 0.23 -5.69
C ILE A 104 4.44 0.58 -4.21
N CYS A 105 5.48 0.22 -3.49
CA CYS A 105 5.55 0.36 -2.04
C CYS A 105 6.65 1.32 -1.63
N PHE A 106 6.42 2.01 -0.53
CA PHE A 106 7.44 2.87 0.10
C PHE A 106 7.44 2.57 1.58
N GLU A 107 8.63 2.50 2.18
CA GLU A 107 8.69 2.40 3.64
C GLU A 107 8.20 3.72 4.26
N THR A 108 7.31 3.63 5.23
CA THR A 108 6.71 4.82 5.84
C THR A 108 7.75 5.73 6.49
N CYS A 109 8.78 5.15 7.10
CA CYS A 109 9.84 5.93 7.73
C CYS A 109 10.66 6.75 6.71
N GLU A 110 10.66 6.35 5.44
CA GLU A 110 11.36 7.08 4.39
C GLU A 110 10.48 8.15 3.75
N VAL A 111 9.19 7.92 3.69
CA VAL A 111 8.24 8.80 2.99
C VAL A 111 7.72 9.92 3.89
N ILE A 112 7.42 9.62 5.15
CA ILE A 112 6.83 10.61 6.05
C ILE A 112 7.67 11.88 6.18
N PRO A 113 9.00 11.80 6.34
CA PRO A 113 9.80 13.03 6.40
C PRO A 113 9.73 13.89 5.15
N MET A 114 9.46 13.29 4.00
CA MET A 114 9.35 14.02 2.74
C MET A 114 8.02 14.77 2.61
N LEU A 115 7.00 14.31 3.33
CA LEU A 115 5.65 14.88 3.26
C LEU A 115 5.41 15.98 4.28
N SER A 116 6.33 16.16 5.21
CA SER A 116 6.21 17.15 6.28
C SER A 116 6.87 18.48 6.00
#